data_2f11cdb7469a80ee2d9ffd9e4894a2f0
#
_entry.id   2f11cdb7469a80ee2d9ffd9e4894a2f0
#
_cell.length_a   1.000
_cell.length_b   1.000
_cell.length_c   1.000
_cell.angle_alpha   90.00
_cell.angle_beta   90.00
_cell.angle_gamma   90.00
#
_symmetry.space_group_name_H-M   'P 1'
#
loop_
_entity.id
_entity.type
_entity.pdbx_description
1 polymer ?
#
loop_
_entity_poly.entity_id
_entity_poly.type
_entity_poly.pdbx_seq_one_letter_code
_entity_poly.pdbx_strand_id
1 'polypeptide(L)'
;MSKKQDGILAYFSRHNRGYARKVGNSRTRGAYARYQTVYGHVCRYIREERGMEDMALCKLGSAFVDGFDTYLRVKRKLSPNTVWGYMITLKHILMLAREEGRMRINPFASYINSYTPVDRGYLSEEELVRLMQEPAATPVEGIVRDLFLFSAFTGLSYIDIKHLRKDNLRQLFDGNWWIVTRRHKTRVESDVLLLEVPLRLIEKYRGVMPDGRLFPVPSNNCCNEHLHVLERRCGFRTHLTFHVGRHSFAMLALNRGMPIETLSSILGHTNIRTTQIYAKITNKKVSEDMTRLAAGLSRVEKDICRQIYL
;
A
#
# COMPACT_ATOMS: atom_id res chain seq x y z
N MET A 1 44.74 -20.42 -7.86
CA MET A 1 43.71 -20.72 -6.84
C MET A 1 42.33 -20.71 -7.49
N SER A 2 41.71 -21.87 -7.64
CA SER A 2 40.35 -21.98 -8.19
C SER A 2 39.37 -21.24 -7.24
N LYS A 3 38.78 -20.11 -7.68
CA LYS A 3 37.71 -19.46 -6.95
C LYS A 3 36.58 -20.48 -6.81
N LYS A 4 36.37 -21.01 -5.61
CA LYS A 4 35.23 -21.88 -5.29
C LYS A 4 33.97 -21.21 -5.87
N GLN A 5 33.38 -21.83 -6.90
CA GLN A 5 32.20 -21.27 -7.57
C GLN A 5 31.06 -21.25 -6.56
N ASP A 6 30.67 -20.06 -6.11
CA ASP A 6 29.55 -19.91 -5.18
C ASP A 6 28.25 -20.41 -5.84
N GLY A 7 27.53 -21.28 -5.15
CA GLY A 7 26.17 -21.63 -5.50
C GLY A 7 25.20 -20.50 -5.17
N ILE A 8 24.05 -20.48 -5.84
CA ILE A 8 23.02 -19.48 -5.60
C ILE A 8 22.50 -19.53 -4.15
N LEU A 9 22.32 -20.73 -3.59
CA LEU A 9 21.80 -20.87 -2.22
C LEU A 9 22.82 -20.36 -1.18
N ALA A 10 24.10 -20.70 -1.37
CA ALA A 10 25.18 -20.20 -0.52
C ALA A 10 25.27 -18.66 -0.58
N TYR A 11 25.16 -18.08 -1.78
CA TYR A 11 25.18 -16.64 -2.01
C TYR A 11 23.98 -15.94 -1.36
N PHE A 12 22.77 -16.43 -1.63
CA PHE A 12 21.53 -15.86 -1.10
C PHE A 12 21.45 -15.97 0.43
N SER A 13 21.89 -17.09 1.01
CA SER A 13 21.99 -17.25 2.46
C SER A 13 22.96 -16.25 3.09
N ARG A 14 24.11 -16.02 2.47
CA ARG A 14 25.09 -15.01 2.91
C ARG A 14 24.47 -13.59 2.87
N HIS A 15 23.78 -13.24 1.77
CA HIS A 15 23.04 -11.99 1.66
C HIS A 15 22.02 -11.85 2.80
N ASN A 16 21.21 -12.89 3.06
CA ASN A 16 20.19 -12.85 4.11
C ASN A 16 20.78 -12.66 5.51
N ARG A 17 21.91 -13.29 5.81
CA ARG A 17 22.62 -13.06 7.06
C ARG A 17 23.11 -11.61 7.20
N GLY A 18 23.65 -11.05 6.12
CA GLY A 18 24.07 -9.64 6.10
C GLY A 18 22.88 -8.67 6.25
N TYR A 19 21.76 -9.02 5.62
CA TYR A 19 20.52 -8.23 5.71
C TYR A 19 19.92 -8.28 7.12
N ALA A 20 19.92 -9.46 7.78
CA ALA A 20 19.41 -9.65 9.13
C ALA A 20 20.05 -8.70 10.16
N ARG A 21 21.37 -8.47 10.04
CA ARG A 21 22.13 -7.56 10.92
C ARG A 21 21.69 -6.09 10.81
N LYS A 22 20.99 -5.73 9.74
CA LYS A 22 20.52 -4.37 9.45
C LYS A 22 19.04 -4.15 9.80
N VAL A 23 18.34 -5.23 10.20
CA VAL A 23 16.91 -5.16 10.57
C VAL A 23 16.75 -4.37 11.88
N GLY A 24 15.77 -3.45 11.87
CA GLY A 24 15.53 -2.54 13.02
C GLY A 24 16.30 -1.22 12.92
N ASN A 25 17.37 -1.15 12.12
CA ASN A 25 18.12 0.09 11.86
C ASN A 25 17.78 0.64 10.46
N SER A 26 18.43 0.12 9.42
CA SER A 26 18.26 0.61 8.03
C SER A 26 17.36 -0.29 7.17
N ARG A 27 16.89 -1.40 7.70
CA ARG A 27 16.05 -2.39 6.99
C ARG A 27 14.86 -2.83 7.84
N THR A 28 13.74 -3.13 7.17
CA THR A 28 12.51 -3.55 7.82
C THR A 28 12.44 -5.08 8.01
N ARG A 29 11.80 -5.54 9.09
CA ARG A 29 11.54 -6.95 9.33
C ARG A 29 10.73 -7.60 8.19
N GLY A 30 9.74 -6.88 7.63
CA GLY A 30 8.92 -7.38 6.52
C GLY A 30 9.71 -7.61 5.24
N ALA A 31 10.67 -6.74 4.91
CA ALA A 31 11.57 -6.96 3.77
C ALA A 31 12.49 -8.18 3.99
N TYR A 32 13.02 -8.34 5.21
CA TYR A 32 13.82 -9.51 5.56
C TYR A 32 13.01 -10.83 5.42
N ALA A 33 11.79 -10.86 5.96
CA ALA A 33 10.90 -12.01 5.85
C ALA A 33 10.64 -12.40 4.39
N ARG A 34 10.47 -11.42 3.49
CA ARG A 34 10.32 -11.66 2.05
C ARG A 34 11.55 -12.34 1.46
N TYR A 35 12.77 -11.88 1.77
CA TYR A 35 14.00 -12.53 1.31
C TYR A 35 14.10 -13.96 1.81
N GLN A 36 13.75 -14.24 3.05
CA GLN A 36 13.72 -15.59 3.61
C GLN A 36 12.71 -16.50 2.89
N THR A 37 11.49 -15.99 2.64
CA THR A 37 10.44 -16.73 1.94
C THR A 37 10.89 -17.10 0.51
N VAL A 38 11.46 -16.13 -0.23
CA VAL A 38 11.94 -16.38 -1.59
C VAL A 38 13.11 -17.35 -1.58
N TYR A 39 14.05 -17.21 -0.65
CA TYR A 39 15.14 -18.18 -0.46
C TYR A 39 14.59 -19.60 -0.27
N GLY A 40 13.59 -19.79 0.60
CA GLY A 40 12.96 -21.09 0.82
C GLY A 40 12.30 -21.67 -0.44
N HIS A 41 11.72 -20.82 -1.30
CA HIS A 41 11.17 -21.26 -2.59
C HIS A 41 12.28 -21.65 -3.58
N VAL A 42 13.38 -20.92 -3.63
CA VAL A 42 14.53 -21.25 -4.49
C VAL A 42 15.18 -22.57 -4.05
N CYS A 43 15.36 -22.78 -2.74
CA CYS A 43 15.86 -24.06 -2.20
C CYS A 43 15.00 -25.24 -2.65
N ARG A 44 13.67 -25.12 -2.49
CA ARG A 44 12.74 -26.18 -2.88
C ARG A 44 12.76 -26.41 -4.39
N TYR A 45 12.73 -25.35 -5.19
CA TYR A 45 12.80 -25.46 -6.65
C TYR A 45 14.04 -26.21 -7.13
N ILE A 46 15.21 -25.86 -6.59
CA ILE A 46 16.48 -26.52 -6.98
C ILE A 46 16.47 -28.00 -6.59
N ARG A 47 15.94 -28.31 -5.40
CA ARG A 47 15.87 -29.69 -4.91
C ARG A 47 14.83 -30.52 -5.66
N GLU A 48 13.59 -30.00 -5.79
CA GLU A 48 12.44 -30.72 -6.35
C GLU A 48 12.49 -30.83 -7.88
N GLU A 49 12.94 -29.77 -8.58
CA GLU A 49 12.89 -29.72 -10.05
C GLU A 49 14.23 -29.94 -10.73
N ARG A 50 15.34 -29.81 -9.99
CA ARG A 50 16.69 -29.99 -10.54
C ARG A 50 17.47 -31.14 -9.90
N GLY A 51 16.95 -31.73 -8.81
CA GLY A 51 17.61 -32.84 -8.11
C GLY A 51 18.97 -32.46 -7.52
N MET A 52 19.19 -31.18 -7.20
CA MET A 52 20.48 -30.64 -6.78
C MET A 52 20.41 -30.04 -5.38
N GLU A 53 21.54 -30.06 -4.66
CA GLU A 53 21.65 -29.38 -3.37
C GLU A 53 21.88 -27.85 -3.54
N ASP A 54 22.59 -27.43 -4.58
CA ASP A 54 22.82 -26.03 -4.95
C ASP A 54 23.20 -25.96 -6.44
N MET A 55 23.07 -24.78 -7.05
CA MET A 55 23.46 -24.53 -8.44
C MET A 55 24.48 -23.39 -8.52
N ALA A 56 25.55 -23.60 -9.29
CA ALA A 56 26.57 -22.57 -9.49
C ALA A 56 25.99 -21.35 -10.20
N LEU A 57 26.26 -20.15 -9.67
CA LEU A 57 25.77 -18.87 -10.20
C LEU A 57 26.08 -18.68 -11.69
N CYS A 58 27.25 -19.13 -12.15
CA CYS A 58 27.66 -19.02 -13.56
C CYS A 58 26.83 -19.90 -14.52
N LYS A 59 26.10 -20.90 -14.02
CA LYS A 59 25.23 -21.79 -14.80
C LYS A 59 23.77 -21.31 -14.86
N LEU A 60 23.42 -20.22 -14.17
CA LEU A 60 22.07 -19.67 -14.16
C LEU A 60 21.83 -18.84 -15.41
N GLY A 61 20.94 -19.30 -16.28
CA GLY A 61 20.44 -18.60 -17.47
C GLY A 61 18.96 -18.32 -17.40
N SER A 62 18.38 -17.87 -18.52
CA SER A 62 16.93 -17.61 -18.64
C SER A 62 16.08 -18.84 -18.28
N ALA A 63 16.49 -20.04 -18.70
CA ALA A 63 15.80 -21.30 -18.39
C ALA A 63 15.67 -21.58 -16.88
N PHE A 64 16.56 -21.05 -16.03
CA PHE A 64 16.39 -21.11 -14.58
C PHE A 64 15.29 -20.17 -14.11
N VAL A 65 15.25 -18.95 -14.64
CA VAL A 65 14.27 -17.92 -14.28
C VAL A 65 12.86 -18.35 -14.71
N ASP A 66 12.71 -18.80 -15.94
CA ASP A 66 11.43 -19.26 -16.50
C ASP A 66 10.91 -20.52 -15.77
N GLY A 67 11.81 -21.45 -15.48
CA GLY A 67 11.47 -22.64 -14.70
C GLY A 67 11.06 -22.31 -13.26
N PHE A 68 11.70 -21.35 -12.61
CA PHE A 68 11.32 -20.92 -11.27
C PHE A 68 9.96 -20.18 -11.27
N ASP A 69 9.70 -19.33 -12.26
CA ASP A 69 8.39 -18.68 -12.44
C ASP A 69 7.28 -19.73 -12.61
N THR A 70 7.50 -20.70 -13.51
CA THR A 70 6.56 -21.83 -13.75
C THR A 70 6.33 -22.64 -12.47
N TYR A 71 7.38 -22.95 -11.73
CA TYR A 71 7.28 -23.64 -10.44
C TYR A 71 6.40 -22.87 -9.44
N LEU A 72 6.62 -21.57 -9.32
CA LEU A 72 5.82 -20.73 -8.41
C LEU A 72 4.33 -20.71 -8.81
N ARG A 73 4.04 -20.62 -10.12
CA ARG A 73 2.66 -20.56 -10.63
C ARG A 73 1.96 -21.92 -10.59
N VAL A 74 2.60 -22.95 -11.10
CA VAL A 74 1.97 -24.27 -11.33
C VAL A 74 2.06 -25.16 -10.09
N LYS A 75 3.27 -25.36 -9.55
CA LYS A 75 3.47 -26.26 -8.41
C LYS A 75 3.08 -25.61 -7.08
N ARG A 76 3.40 -24.34 -6.89
CA ARG A 76 3.10 -23.61 -5.64
C ARG A 76 1.75 -22.88 -5.67
N LYS A 77 1.10 -22.79 -6.83
CA LYS A 77 -0.21 -22.15 -7.07
C LYS A 77 -0.31 -20.74 -6.48
N LEU A 78 0.79 -19.97 -6.57
CA LEU A 78 0.83 -18.62 -6.06
C LEU A 78 0.12 -17.64 -7.00
N SER A 79 -0.48 -16.59 -6.43
CA SER A 79 -1.13 -15.54 -7.22
C SER A 79 -0.13 -14.78 -8.10
N PRO A 80 -0.55 -14.24 -9.27
CA PRO A 80 0.33 -13.52 -10.20
C PRO A 80 1.17 -12.42 -9.52
N ASN A 81 0.57 -11.64 -8.64
CA ASN A 81 1.29 -10.55 -7.96
C ASN A 81 2.25 -11.03 -6.87
N THR A 82 1.99 -12.20 -6.26
CA THR A 82 2.94 -12.84 -5.35
C THR A 82 4.16 -13.32 -6.13
N VAL A 83 3.94 -13.99 -7.27
CA VAL A 83 5.01 -14.42 -8.18
C VAL A 83 5.83 -13.22 -8.64
N TRP A 84 5.14 -12.16 -9.13
CA TRP A 84 5.79 -10.91 -9.53
C TRP A 84 6.74 -10.37 -8.44
N GLY A 85 6.27 -10.30 -7.18
CA GLY A 85 7.08 -9.83 -6.05
C GLY A 85 8.27 -10.72 -5.72
N TYR A 86 8.10 -12.06 -5.87
CA TYR A 86 9.18 -13.01 -5.63
C TYR A 86 10.23 -12.97 -6.73
N MET A 87 9.82 -12.82 -7.99
CA MET A 87 10.72 -12.67 -9.12
C MET A 87 11.55 -11.38 -9.04
N ILE A 88 10.96 -10.25 -8.58
CA ILE A 88 11.73 -9.02 -8.28
C ILE A 88 12.80 -9.29 -7.22
N THR A 89 12.46 -10.03 -6.17
CA THR A 89 13.39 -10.33 -5.09
C THR A 89 14.55 -11.22 -5.58
N LEU A 90 14.24 -12.25 -6.37
CA LEU A 90 15.27 -13.11 -6.98
C LEU A 90 16.15 -12.30 -7.96
N LYS A 91 15.52 -11.47 -8.82
CA LYS A 91 16.26 -10.59 -9.75
C LYS A 91 17.26 -9.72 -9.00
N HIS A 92 16.86 -9.11 -7.90
CA HIS A 92 17.77 -8.28 -7.10
C HIS A 92 19.00 -9.07 -6.60
N ILE A 93 18.79 -10.30 -6.09
CA ILE A 93 19.90 -11.16 -5.62
C ILE A 93 20.84 -11.50 -6.76
N LEU A 94 20.32 -11.87 -7.94
CA LEU A 94 21.16 -12.24 -9.09
C LEU A 94 21.87 -11.02 -9.69
N MET A 95 21.26 -9.84 -9.65
CA MET A 95 21.93 -8.59 -10.08
C MET A 95 23.09 -8.23 -9.15
N LEU A 96 22.94 -8.36 -7.82
CA LEU A 96 24.03 -8.18 -6.87
C LEU A 96 25.17 -9.16 -7.16
N ALA A 97 24.86 -10.45 -7.39
CA ALA A 97 25.88 -11.45 -7.74
C ALA A 97 26.63 -11.10 -9.04
N ARG A 98 25.93 -10.50 -10.00
CA ARG A 98 26.52 -10.03 -11.25
C ARG A 98 27.43 -8.81 -11.04
N GLU A 99 26.99 -7.83 -10.27
CA GLU A 99 27.77 -6.65 -9.89
C GLU A 99 29.06 -7.02 -9.15
N GLU A 100 29.02 -8.07 -8.31
CA GLU A 100 30.18 -8.64 -7.64
C GLU A 100 31.07 -9.52 -8.57
N GLY A 101 30.73 -9.62 -9.86
CA GLY A 101 31.51 -10.41 -10.83
C GLY A 101 31.37 -11.94 -10.65
N ARG A 102 30.35 -12.42 -9.90
CA ARG A 102 30.11 -13.86 -9.66
C ARG A 102 29.41 -14.54 -10.84
N MET A 103 28.75 -13.76 -11.69
CA MET A 103 28.12 -14.22 -12.92
C MET A 103 28.26 -13.17 -14.02
N ARG A 104 28.38 -13.64 -15.29
CA ARG A 104 28.55 -12.74 -16.44
C ARG A 104 27.23 -12.41 -17.12
N ILE A 105 26.34 -13.40 -17.24
CA ILE A 105 25.08 -13.31 -17.97
C ILE A 105 24.00 -12.75 -17.03
N ASN A 106 23.12 -11.90 -17.57
CA ASN A 106 21.91 -11.49 -16.89
C ASN A 106 20.79 -12.50 -17.20
N PRO A 107 20.39 -13.38 -16.28
CA PRO A 107 19.37 -14.39 -16.54
C PRO A 107 17.96 -13.81 -16.67
N PHE A 108 17.77 -12.54 -16.30
CA PHE A 108 16.52 -11.81 -16.44
C PHE A 108 16.46 -10.92 -17.70
N ALA A 109 17.41 -11.04 -18.64
CA ALA A 109 17.49 -10.13 -19.79
C ALA A 109 16.20 -10.15 -20.66
N SER A 110 15.65 -11.32 -20.90
CA SER A 110 14.42 -11.54 -21.68
C SER A 110 13.16 -11.74 -20.82
N TYR A 111 13.29 -11.79 -19.49
CA TYR A 111 12.16 -12.09 -18.63
C TYR A 111 11.26 -10.86 -18.43
N ILE A 112 9.99 -10.97 -18.85
CA ILE A 112 8.97 -9.94 -18.67
C ILE A 112 8.22 -10.22 -17.38
N ASN A 113 8.42 -9.35 -16.40
CA ASN A 113 7.74 -9.43 -15.13
C ASN A 113 6.58 -8.42 -15.07
N SER A 114 5.34 -8.88 -15.20
CA SER A 114 4.16 -8.03 -15.22
C SER A 114 3.42 -8.03 -13.88
N TYR A 115 3.04 -6.86 -13.42
CA TYR A 115 2.12 -6.67 -12.31
C TYR A 115 0.69 -6.58 -12.83
N THR A 116 -0.22 -7.34 -12.24
CA THR A 116 -1.65 -7.24 -12.55
C THR A 116 -2.31 -6.31 -11.55
N PRO A 117 -2.82 -5.14 -11.97
CA PRO A 117 -3.54 -4.25 -11.07
C PRO A 117 -4.74 -4.96 -10.44
N VAL A 118 -4.86 -4.86 -9.12
CA VAL A 118 -6.00 -5.40 -8.36
C VAL A 118 -6.85 -4.23 -7.92
N ASP A 119 -8.10 -4.21 -8.37
CA ASP A 119 -9.09 -3.29 -7.82
C ASP A 119 -9.48 -3.80 -6.43
N ARG A 120 -9.19 -3.01 -5.41
CA ARG A 120 -9.47 -3.38 -4.01
C ARG A 120 -10.81 -2.84 -3.54
N GLY A 121 -11.50 -2.10 -4.39
CA GLY A 121 -12.71 -1.41 -4.02
C GLY A 121 -12.50 -0.28 -3.01
N TYR A 122 -13.59 0.35 -2.68
CA TYR A 122 -13.72 1.37 -1.64
C TYR A 122 -15.17 1.35 -1.14
N LEU A 123 -15.44 1.94 0.01
CA LEU A 123 -16.81 2.13 0.49
C LEU A 123 -17.35 3.48 0.02
N SER A 124 -18.61 3.48 -0.45
CA SER A 124 -19.38 4.70 -0.74
C SER A 124 -19.73 5.46 0.55
N GLU A 125 -20.30 6.67 0.39
CA GLU A 125 -20.76 7.45 1.54
C GLU A 125 -21.88 6.70 2.30
N GLU A 126 -22.80 6.08 1.59
CA GLU A 126 -23.91 5.29 2.15
C GLU A 126 -23.39 4.03 2.86
N GLU A 127 -22.37 3.39 2.31
CA GLU A 127 -21.75 2.22 2.94
C GLU A 127 -20.98 2.60 4.21
N LEU A 128 -20.32 3.76 4.24
CA LEU A 128 -19.66 4.28 5.45
C LEU A 128 -20.71 4.62 6.54
N VAL A 129 -21.83 5.21 6.18
CA VAL A 129 -22.94 5.47 7.11
C VAL A 129 -23.48 4.15 7.66
N ARG A 130 -23.72 3.14 6.79
CA ARG A 130 -24.18 1.81 7.20
C ARG A 130 -23.19 1.15 8.17
N LEU A 131 -21.89 1.23 7.88
CA LEU A 131 -20.85 0.71 8.77
C LEU A 131 -20.88 1.39 10.15
N MET A 132 -21.08 2.71 10.19
CA MET A 132 -21.16 3.47 11.44
C MET A 132 -22.38 3.06 12.28
N GLN A 133 -23.52 2.80 11.63
CA GLN A 133 -24.78 2.41 12.27
C GLN A 133 -24.79 0.95 12.72
N GLU A 134 -23.92 0.10 12.17
CA GLU A 134 -23.88 -1.31 12.53
C GLU A 134 -23.46 -1.48 14.00
N PRO A 135 -24.29 -2.13 14.83
CA PRO A 135 -23.96 -2.35 16.23
C PRO A 135 -22.71 -3.21 16.39
N ALA A 136 -21.79 -2.82 17.27
CA ALA A 136 -20.64 -3.63 17.59
C ALA A 136 -21.03 -4.76 18.55
N ALA A 137 -20.71 -6.00 18.19
CA ALA A 137 -20.95 -7.17 19.05
C ALA A 137 -20.00 -7.26 20.24
N THR A 138 -18.82 -6.66 20.13
CA THR A 138 -17.80 -6.62 21.18
C THR A 138 -17.14 -5.24 21.27
N PRO A 139 -16.57 -4.87 22.43
CA PRO A 139 -15.82 -3.61 22.54
C PRO A 139 -14.67 -3.50 21.52
N VAL A 140 -13.97 -4.61 21.23
CA VAL A 140 -12.87 -4.64 20.26
C VAL A 140 -13.38 -4.40 18.83
N GLU A 141 -14.52 -4.98 18.48
CA GLU A 141 -15.16 -4.74 17.17
C GLU A 141 -15.55 -3.27 17.02
N GLY A 142 -16.09 -2.64 18.07
CA GLY A 142 -16.39 -1.22 18.09
C GLY A 142 -15.14 -0.35 17.87
N ILE A 143 -14.04 -0.68 18.54
CA ILE A 143 -12.75 -0.01 18.33
C ILE A 143 -12.29 -0.16 16.88
N VAL A 144 -12.33 -1.36 16.32
CA VAL A 144 -11.87 -1.64 14.96
C VAL A 144 -12.71 -0.90 13.92
N ARG A 145 -14.05 -0.86 14.08
CA ARG A 145 -14.95 -0.07 13.26
C ARG A 145 -14.58 1.41 13.28
N ASP A 146 -14.41 1.97 14.46
CA ASP A 146 -14.07 3.39 14.65
C ASP A 146 -12.71 3.74 14.02
N LEU A 147 -11.72 2.86 14.18
CA LEU A 147 -10.40 3.03 13.55
C LEU A 147 -10.46 2.95 12.02
N PHE A 148 -11.30 2.08 11.47
CA PHE A 148 -11.52 2.01 10.03
C PHE A 148 -12.16 3.30 9.52
N LEU A 149 -13.20 3.81 10.20
CA LEU A 149 -13.83 5.09 9.88
C LEU A 149 -12.83 6.25 10.01
N PHE A 150 -11.99 6.24 11.04
CA PHE A 150 -10.92 7.22 11.16
C PHE A 150 -9.97 7.18 9.96
N SER A 151 -9.61 6.01 9.47
CA SER A 151 -8.83 5.84 8.24
C SER A 151 -9.57 6.37 7.01
N ALA A 152 -10.88 6.13 6.91
CA ALA A 152 -11.73 6.56 5.79
C ALA A 152 -11.97 8.07 5.75
N PHE A 153 -11.73 8.79 6.84
CA PHE A 153 -11.88 10.25 6.91
C PHE A 153 -10.55 11.02 7.05
N THR A 154 -9.42 10.31 7.18
CA THR A 154 -8.08 10.94 7.29
C THR A 154 -7.09 10.45 6.25
N GLY A 155 -7.38 9.32 5.59
CA GLY A 155 -6.44 8.66 4.69
C GLY A 155 -5.24 8.00 5.37
N LEU A 156 -5.15 8.01 6.69
CA LEU A 156 -4.05 7.41 7.43
C LEU A 156 -4.11 5.87 7.34
N SER A 157 -2.95 5.22 7.23
CA SER A 157 -2.89 3.76 7.23
C SER A 157 -2.92 3.20 8.65
N TYR A 158 -3.22 1.89 8.79
CA TYR A 158 -3.17 1.19 10.06
C TYR A 158 -1.92 1.50 10.89
N ILE A 159 -0.75 1.46 10.28
CA ILE A 159 0.51 1.66 11.01
C ILE A 159 0.69 3.12 11.47
N ASP A 160 0.20 4.09 10.69
CA ASP A 160 0.27 5.50 11.07
C ASP A 160 -0.70 5.75 12.24
N ILE A 161 -1.94 5.24 12.17
CA ILE A 161 -2.93 5.36 13.26
C ILE A 161 -2.40 4.70 14.54
N LYS A 162 -1.77 3.52 14.42
CA LYS A 162 -1.20 2.80 15.57
C LYS A 162 -0.14 3.59 16.34
N HIS A 163 0.61 4.43 15.64
CA HIS A 163 1.67 5.24 16.26
C HIS A 163 1.27 6.68 16.52
N LEU A 164 0.01 7.04 16.23
CA LEU A 164 -0.49 8.40 16.42
C LEU A 164 -0.57 8.75 17.90
N ARG A 165 0.00 9.90 18.28
CA ARG A 165 0.11 10.38 19.65
C ARG A 165 -0.53 11.76 19.79
N LYS A 166 -0.76 12.20 21.03
CA LYS A 166 -1.28 13.54 21.34
C LYS A 166 -0.43 14.65 20.73
N ASP A 167 0.89 14.48 20.70
CA ASP A 167 1.83 15.46 20.15
C ASP A 167 1.69 15.67 18.63
N ASN A 168 1.01 14.74 17.95
CA ASN A 168 0.68 14.89 16.53
C ASN A 168 -0.54 15.80 16.30
N LEU A 169 -1.34 16.10 17.34
CA LEU A 169 -2.48 17.01 17.23
C LEU A 169 -2.01 18.44 17.46
N ARG A 170 -2.27 19.31 16.50
CA ARG A 170 -1.89 20.73 16.57
C ARG A 170 -3.01 21.59 16.02
N GLN A 171 -3.24 22.75 16.65
CA GLN A 171 -3.94 23.84 15.99
C GLN A 171 -2.95 24.59 15.12
N LEU A 172 -3.28 24.79 13.83
CA LEU A 172 -2.43 25.52 12.90
C LEU A 172 -2.98 26.94 12.66
N PHE A 173 -2.44 27.59 11.63
CA PHE A 173 -2.70 28.99 11.26
C PHE A 173 -4.19 29.32 11.01
N ASP A 174 -5.00 28.32 10.68
CA ASP A 174 -6.44 28.45 10.42
C ASP A 174 -7.32 28.24 11.66
N GLY A 175 -6.69 28.00 12.83
CA GLY A 175 -7.39 27.71 14.09
C GLY A 175 -8.00 26.34 14.18
N ASN A 176 -7.91 25.52 13.12
CA ASN A 176 -8.43 24.17 13.07
C ASN A 176 -7.43 23.15 13.65
N TRP A 177 -7.95 21.96 14.00
CA TRP A 177 -7.13 20.85 14.44
C TRP A 177 -6.58 20.06 13.25
N TRP A 178 -5.30 19.80 13.29
CA TRP A 178 -4.57 19.03 12.29
C TRP A 178 -3.82 17.87 12.93
N ILE A 179 -3.68 16.79 12.19
CA ILE A 179 -2.66 15.78 12.45
C ILE A 179 -1.42 16.17 11.66
N VAL A 180 -0.34 16.49 12.38
CA VAL A 180 0.97 16.78 11.80
C VAL A 180 1.87 15.58 12.06
N THR A 181 2.20 14.84 10.99
CA THR A 181 2.92 13.58 11.13
C THR A 181 3.80 13.28 9.92
N ARG A 182 4.65 12.28 10.07
CA ARG A 182 5.42 11.69 8.96
C ARG A 182 5.01 10.25 8.78
N ARG A 183 4.73 9.87 7.54
CA ARG A 183 4.37 8.51 7.18
C ARG A 183 5.40 7.51 7.70
N HIS A 184 4.95 6.50 8.43
CA HIS A 184 5.86 5.49 9.00
C HIS A 184 6.68 4.76 7.93
N LYS A 185 6.09 4.50 6.76
CA LYS A 185 6.72 3.75 5.67
C LYS A 185 7.67 4.59 4.81
N THR A 186 7.30 5.82 4.48
CA THR A 186 8.01 6.66 3.48
C THR A 186 8.76 7.82 4.10
N ARG A 187 8.50 8.15 5.37
CA ARG A 187 9.04 9.30 6.11
C ARG A 187 8.64 10.65 5.50
N VAL A 188 7.72 10.66 4.53
CA VAL A 188 7.16 11.87 3.93
C VAL A 188 6.21 12.52 4.93
N GLU A 189 6.20 13.84 4.98
CA GLU A 189 5.22 14.63 5.74
C GLU A 189 3.81 14.37 5.22
N SER A 190 2.86 14.30 6.13
CA SER A 190 1.45 14.02 5.85
C SER A 190 0.64 14.76 6.90
N ASP A 191 0.21 15.98 6.53
CA ASP A 191 -0.58 16.82 7.38
C ASP A 191 -2.04 16.73 6.96
N VAL A 192 -2.90 16.43 7.92
CA VAL A 192 -4.31 16.13 7.68
C VAL A 192 -5.16 17.04 8.53
N LEU A 193 -5.96 17.89 7.89
CA LEU A 193 -7.00 18.67 8.57
C LEU A 193 -8.07 17.70 9.09
N LEU A 194 -8.39 17.82 10.38
CA LEU A 194 -9.38 16.97 11.02
C LEU A 194 -10.80 17.49 10.77
N LEU A 195 -11.59 16.67 10.12
CA LEU A 195 -13.03 16.85 9.99
C LEU A 195 -13.75 16.44 11.28
N GLU A 196 -15.06 16.68 11.37
CA GLU A 196 -15.87 16.42 12.56
C GLU A 196 -15.81 14.95 13.02
N VAL A 197 -15.90 13.97 12.10
CA VAL A 197 -15.88 12.53 12.45
C VAL A 197 -14.57 12.13 13.13
N PRO A 198 -13.38 12.41 12.58
CA PRO A 198 -12.11 12.16 13.26
C PRO A 198 -11.99 12.85 14.61
N LEU A 199 -12.45 14.10 14.74
CA LEU A 199 -12.42 14.84 16.02
C LEU A 199 -13.25 14.13 17.10
N ARG A 200 -14.47 13.72 16.77
CA ARG A 200 -15.34 12.97 17.70
C ARG A 200 -14.76 11.62 18.09
N LEU A 201 -14.11 10.93 17.16
CA LEU A 201 -13.44 9.66 17.45
C LEU A 201 -12.23 9.87 18.38
N ILE A 202 -11.44 10.93 18.19
CA ILE A 202 -10.34 11.27 19.10
C ILE A 202 -10.88 11.58 20.50
N GLU A 203 -11.97 12.36 20.58
CA GLU A 203 -12.60 12.68 21.86
C GLU A 203 -13.12 11.45 22.59
N LYS A 204 -13.79 10.54 21.86
CA LYS A 204 -14.29 9.24 22.40
C LYS A 204 -13.20 8.42 23.08
N TYR A 205 -11.97 8.47 22.57
CA TYR A 205 -10.85 7.69 23.11
C TYR A 205 -9.89 8.53 23.97
N ARG A 206 -10.27 9.76 24.32
CA ARG A 206 -9.46 10.64 25.16
C ARG A 206 -9.17 9.98 26.52
N GLY A 207 -7.90 9.88 26.87
CA GLY A 207 -7.48 9.34 28.16
C GLY A 207 -7.47 7.82 28.28
N VAL A 208 -7.93 7.07 27.26
CA VAL A 208 -7.92 5.59 27.28
C VAL A 208 -6.49 5.04 27.25
N MET A 209 -5.54 5.73 26.59
CA MET A 209 -4.17 5.27 26.46
C MET A 209 -3.22 6.07 27.38
N PRO A 210 -2.65 5.44 28.42
CA PRO A 210 -1.78 6.12 29.37
C PRO A 210 -0.41 6.52 28.77
N ASP A 211 0.01 5.85 27.70
CA ASP A 211 1.28 6.08 27.02
C ASP A 211 1.24 7.25 26.00
N GLY A 212 0.15 8.02 25.95
CA GLY A 212 -0.03 9.19 25.09
C GLY A 212 -0.43 8.86 23.64
N ARG A 213 -0.67 7.61 23.28
CA ARG A 213 -1.31 7.25 22.01
C ARG A 213 -2.76 7.74 21.98
N LEU A 214 -3.26 8.04 20.77
CA LEU A 214 -4.64 8.51 20.61
C LEU A 214 -5.65 7.36 20.69
N PHE A 215 -5.29 6.16 20.23
CA PHE A 215 -6.21 5.03 20.10
C PHE A 215 -5.64 3.72 20.64
N PRO A 216 -6.49 2.84 21.21
CA PRO A 216 -6.13 1.47 21.61
C PRO A 216 -6.15 0.55 20.39
N VAL A 217 -5.15 0.67 19.49
CA VAL A 217 -5.11 -0.06 18.22
C VAL A 217 -4.72 -1.53 18.41
N PRO A 218 -5.62 -2.51 18.16
CA PRO A 218 -5.32 -3.93 18.21
C PRO A 218 -4.26 -4.37 17.19
N SER A 219 -3.86 -5.64 17.19
CA SER A 219 -2.97 -6.16 16.16
C SER A 219 -3.64 -6.11 14.78
N ASN A 220 -2.83 -6.03 13.71
CA ASN A 220 -3.39 -5.97 12.34
C ASN A 220 -4.23 -7.20 11.98
N ASN A 221 -3.85 -8.39 12.47
CA ASN A 221 -4.63 -9.61 12.25
C ASN A 221 -5.99 -9.53 12.95
N CYS A 222 -6.01 -9.15 14.23
CA CYS A 222 -7.25 -8.93 14.98
C CYS A 222 -8.15 -7.89 14.29
N CYS A 223 -7.57 -6.76 13.81
CA CYS A 223 -8.33 -5.77 13.07
C CYS A 223 -8.96 -6.37 11.80
N ASN A 224 -8.20 -7.12 11.02
CA ASN A 224 -8.71 -7.73 9.79
C ASN A 224 -9.83 -8.75 10.08
N GLU A 225 -9.69 -9.58 11.12
CA GLU A 225 -10.72 -10.54 11.54
C GLU A 225 -12.04 -9.83 11.84
N HIS A 226 -12.02 -8.77 12.66
CA HIS A 226 -13.22 -8.00 12.98
C HIS A 226 -13.78 -7.23 11.78
N LEU A 227 -12.93 -6.68 10.91
CA LEU A 227 -13.39 -6.04 9.67
C LEU A 227 -14.11 -7.02 8.77
N HIS A 228 -13.68 -8.28 8.67
CA HIS A 228 -14.40 -9.31 7.89
C HIS A 228 -15.74 -9.70 8.51
N VAL A 229 -15.87 -9.65 9.84
CA VAL A 229 -17.17 -9.85 10.49
C VAL A 229 -18.12 -8.71 10.15
N LEU A 230 -17.67 -7.46 10.29
CA LEU A 230 -18.45 -6.26 9.95
C LEU A 230 -18.84 -6.24 8.45
N GLU A 231 -17.90 -6.56 7.54
CA GLU A 231 -18.14 -6.68 6.11
C GLU A 231 -19.34 -7.59 5.80
N ARG A 232 -19.32 -8.80 6.37
CA ARG A 232 -20.42 -9.77 6.15
C ARG A 232 -21.75 -9.29 6.72
N ARG A 233 -21.75 -8.70 7.93
CA ARG A 233 -22.97 -8.21 8.58
C ARG A 233 -23.56 -7.03 7.83
N CYS A 234 -22.72 -6.11 7.34
CA CYS A 234 -23.17 -4.99 6.51
C CYS A 234 -23.51 -5.40 5.07
N GLY A 235 -23.21 -6.62 4.64
CA GLY A 235 -23.47 -7.09 3.27
C GLY A 235 -22.60 -6.37 2.22
N PHE A 236 -21.37 -5.96 2.57
CA PHE A 236 -20.48 -5.31 1.63
C PHE A 236 -19.87 -6.32 0.65
N ARG A 237 -19.75 -5.92 -0.62
CA ARG A 237 -19.01 -6.69 -1.64
C ARG A 237 -17.50 -6.44 -1.56
N THR A 238 -17.12 -5.31 -1.01
CA THR A 238 -15.71 -4.89 -0.86
C THR A 238 -15.12 -5.53 0.38
N HIS A 239 -14.01 -6.25 0.20
CA HIS A 239 -13.27 -6.88 1.28
C HIS A 239 -12.58 -5.84 2.17
N LEU A 240 -13.04 -5.68 3.41
CA LEU A 240 -12.59 -4.62 4.29
C LEU A 240 -11.17 -4.85 4.83
N THR A 241 -10.35 -3.86 4.63
CA THR A 241 -9.02 -3.71 5.24
C THR A 241 -8.74 -2.24 5.51
N PHE A 242 -7.79 -1.90 6.35
CA PHE A 242 -7.38 -0.48 6.51
C PHE A 242 -6.91 0.16 5.21
N HIS A 243 -6.44 -0.63 4.26
CA HIS A 243 -6.09 -0.11 2.95
C HIS A 243 -7.34 0.36 2.18
N VAL A 244 -8.44 -0.37 2.29
CA VAL A 244 -9.75 0.03 1.75
C VAL A 244 -10.27 1.29 2.43
N GLY A 245 -10.13 1.45 3.75
CA GLY A 245 -10.47 2.70 4.44
C GLY A 245 -9.75 3.90 3.83
N ARG A 246 -8.43 3.79 3.62
CA ARG A 246 -7.65 4.82 2.95
C ARG A 246 -8.05 5.03 1.47
N HIS A 247 -8.43 3.97 0.74
CA HIS A 247 -8.98 4.06 -0.61
C HIS A 247 -10.32 4.83 -0.62
N SER A 248 -11.19 4.56 0.37
CA SER A 248 -12.45 5.28 0.53
C SER A 248 -12.21 6.78 0.73
N PHE A 249 -11.26 7.17 1.61
CA PHE A 249 -10.85 8.57 1.74
C PHE A 249 -10.43 9.19 0.40
N ALA A 250 -9.57 8.48 -0.34
CA ALA A 250 -9.07 8.99 -1.61
C ALA A 250 -10.20 9.19 -2.64
N MET A 251 -11.12 8.24 -2.73
CA MET A 251 -12.28 8.32 -3.64
C MET A 251 -13.27 9.40 -3.21
N LEU A 252 -13.56 9.51 -1.91
CA LEU A 252 -14.41 10.59 -1.38
C LEU A 252 -13.83 11.97 -1.69
N ALA A 253 -12.53 12.16 -1.43
CA ALA A 253 -11.85 13.43 -1.69
C ALA A 253 -11.88 13.81 -3.18
N LEU A 254 -11.53 12.89 -4.07
CA LEU A 254 -11.56 13.14 -5.52
C LEU A 254 -12.97 13.38 -6.04
N ASN A 255 -13.96 12.62 -5.57
CA ASN A 255 -15.36 12.81 -5.97
C ASN A 255 -15.92 14.17 -5.50
N ARG A 256 -15.40 14.70 -4.40
CA ARG A 256 -15.74 16.04 -3.88
C ARG A 256 -14.86 17.17 -4.47
N GLY A 257 -14.05 16.85 -5.48
CA GLY A 257 -13.28 17.84 -6.25
C GLY A 257 -11.93 18.22 -5.67
N MET A 258 -11.40 17.48 -4.69
CA MET A 258 -10.03 17.70 -4.21
C MET A 258 -9.02 17.46 -5.34
N PRO A 259 -8.09 18.39 -5.61
CA PRO A 259 -7.02 18.17 -6.59
C PRO A 259 -6.17 16.94 -6.22
N ILE A 260 -5.73 16.20 -7.24
CA ILE A 260 -4.95 14.97 -7.03
C ILE A 260 -3.60 15.22 -6.36
N GLU A 261 -3.01 16.39 -6.59
CA GLU A 261 -1.77 16.85 -5.96
C GLU A 261 -1.96 17.04 -4.46
N THR A 262 -3.06 17.71 -4.06
CA THR A 262 -3.44 17.91 -2.65
C THR A 262 -3.69 16.55 -1.99
N LEU A 263 -4.44 15.67 -2.63
CA LEU A 263 -4.69 14.32 -2.15
C LEU A 263 -3.37 13.53 -2.00
N SER A 264 -2.47 13.63 -2.98
CA SER A 264 -1.16 12.96 -2.95
C SER A 264 -0.31 13.42 -1.76
N SER A 265 -0.32 14.71 -1.46
CA SER A 265 0.35 15.31 -0.30
C SER A 265 -0.25 14.78 1.02
N ILE A 266 -1.57 14.86 1.19
CA ILE A 266 -2.28 14.33 2.38
C ILE A 266 -1.97 12.85 2.59
N LEU A 267 -2.00 12.06 1.52
CA LEU A 267 -1.66 10.64 1.56
C LEU A 267 -0.15 10.40 1.79
N GLY A 268 0.72 11.38 1.70
CA GLY A 268 2.18 11.25 1.84
C GLY A 268 2.78 10.28 0.81
N HIS A 269 2.35 10.39 -0.44
CA HIS A 269 2.91 9.63 -1.56
C HIS A 269 4.15 10.33 -2.12
N THR A 270 5.26 9.62 -2.27
CA THR A 270 6.48 10.13 -2.90
C THR A 270 6.37 10.28 -4.41
N ASN A 271 5.38 9.62 -5.03
CA ASN A 271 5.14 9.64 -6.46
C ASN A 271 3.64 9.73 -6.73
N ILE A 272 3.23 10.76 -7.44
CA ILE A 272 1.82 11.02 -7.78
C ILE A 272 1.17 9.86 -8.55
N ARG A 273 1.94 9.07 -9.29
CA ARG A 273 1.44 7.86 -9.97
C ARG A 273 0.76 6.89 -9.01
N THR A 274 1.17 6.89 -7.73
CA THR A 274 0.51 6.09 -6.69
C THR A 274 -0.90 6.60 -6.38
N THR A 275 -1.15 7.90 -6.56
CA THR A 275 -2.48 8.51 -6.37
C THR A 275 -3.31 8.42 -7.65
N GLN A 276 -2.69 8.40 -8.82
CA GLN A 276 -3.37 8.29 -10.12
C GLN A 276 -4.16 7.00 -10.30
N ILE A 277 -3.90 5.96 -9.50
CA ILE A 277 -4.72 4.74 -9.50
C ILE A 277 -6.18 5.01 -9.11
N TYR A 278 -6.42 6.10 -8.36
CA TYR A 278 -7.76 6.55 -7.97
C TYR A 278 -8.43 7.44 -9.03
N ALA A 279 -7.64 8.05 -9.91
CA ALA A 279 -8.11 9.02 -10.90
C ALA A 279 -8.63 8.32 -12.18
N LYS A 280 -9.60 7.40 -12.04
CA LYS A 280 -10.39 6.95 -13.20
C LYS A 280 -11.33 8.11 -13.58
N ILE A 281 -10.89 8.93 -14.54
CA ILE A 281 -11.72 10.00 -15.08
C ILE A 281 -12.93 9.36 -15.77
N THR A 282 -14.12 9.58 -15.23
CA THR A 282 -15.38 9.16 -15.83
C THR A 282 -15.96 10.30 -16.68
N ASN A 283 -16.76 9.97 -17.69
CA ASN A 283 -17.50 10.98 -18.47
C ASN A 283 -18.35 11.89 -17.56
N LYS A 284 -18.89 11.35 -16.47
CA LYS A 284 -19.59 12.13 -15.46
C LYS A 284 -18.68 13.22 -14.86
N LYS A 285 -17.47 12.85 -14.43
CA LYS A 285 -16.51 13.81 -13.88
C LYS A 285 -16.12 14.88 -14.89
N VAL A 286 -15.88 14.48 -16.16
CA VAL A 286 -15.61 15.44 -17.23
C VAL A 286 -16.78 16.42 -17.39
N SER A 287 -18.02 15.93 -17.42
CA SER A 287 -19.22 16.77 -17.50
C SER A 287 -19.35 17.76 -16.34
N GLU A 288 -19.12 17.28 -15.11
CA GLU A 288 -19.18 18.12 -13.90
C GLU A 288 -18.11 19.23 -13.92
N ASP A 289 -16.88 18.88 -14.30
CA ASP A 289 -15.76 19.83 -14.37
C ASP A 289 -15.97 20.85 -15.50
N MET A 290 -16.48 20.41 -16.69
CA MET A 290 -16.83 21.31 -17.80
C MET A 290 -17.99 22.23 -17.44
N THR A 291 -19.01 21.76 -16.74
CA THR A 291 -20.10 22.58 -16.24
C THR A 291 -19.60 23.66 -15.27
N ARG A 292 -18.68 23.31 -14.39
CA ARG A 292 -18.06 24.28 -13.46
C ARG A 292 -17.23 25.32 -14.21
N LEU A 293 -16.47 24.89 -15.21
CA LEU A 293 -15.69 25.77 -16.08
C LEU A 293 -16.61 26.74 -16.83
N ALA A 294 -17.68 26.23 -17.45
CA ALA A 294 -18.65 27.04 -18.18
C ALA A 294 -19.30 28.11 -17.28
N ALA A 295 -19.64 27.75 -16.03
CA ALA A 295 -20.15 28.72 -15.06
C ALA A 295 -19.14 29.85 -14.78
N GLY A 296 -17.84 29.52 -14.66
CA GLY A 296 -16.77 30.51 -14.49
C GLY A 296 -16.52 31.38 -15.72
N LEU A 297 -16.75 30.84 -16.92
CA LEU A 297 -16.53 31.54 -18.20
C LEU A 297 -17.77 32.21 -18.77
N SER A 298 -18.93 32.11 -18.13
CA SER A 298 -20.24 32.54 -18.66
C SER A 298 -20.28 34.00 -19.19
N ARG A 299 -19.53 34.91 -18.55
CA ARG A 299 -19.41 36.30 -19.00
C ARG A 299 -18.57 36.41 -20.26
N VAL A 300 -17.41 35.76 -20.27
CA VAL A 300 -16.47 35.76 -21.39
C VAL A 300 -17.08 35.12 -22.63
N GLU A 301 -17.77 33.99 -22.48
CA GLU A 301 -18.49 33.30 -23.56
C GLU A 301 -19.58 34.20 -24.16
N LYS A 302 -20.36 34.90 -23.35
CA LYS A 302 -21.40 35.83 -23.85
C LYS A 302 -20.77 36.94 -24.67
N ASP A 303 -19.67 37.52 -24.22
CA ASP A 303 -19.00 38.62 -24.91
C ASP A 303 -18.39 38.14 -26.26
N ILE A 304 -17.78 36.95 -26.28
CA ILE A 304 -17.22 36.35 -27.49
C ILE A 304 -18.34 35.95 -28.47
N CYS A 305 -19.39 35.27 -27.99
CA CYS A 305 -20.52 34.84 -28.83
C CYS A 305 -21.22 36.04 -29.53
N ARG A 306 -21.30 37.20 -28.86
CA ARG A 306 -21.84 38.42 -29.52
C ARG A 306 -20.99 38.86 -30.70
N GLN A 307 -19.68 38.64 -30.68
CA GLN A 307 -18.77 39.03 -31.78
C GLN A 307 -18.76 37.99 -32.91
N ILE A 308 -19.09 36.71 -32.66
CA ILE A 308 -19.13 35.68 -33.69
C ILE A 308 -20.37 35.81 -34.58
N TYR A 309 -21.43 36.42 -34.10
CA TYR A 309 -22.68 36.62 -34.82
C TYR A 309 -22.81 38.06 -35.44
N LEU A 310 -21.76 38.86 -35.34
CA LEU A 310 -21.59 40.15 -36.04
C LEU A 310 -20.73 39.96 -37.27
#